data_82b6a3767343329ec1b202ea529231a4
#
_entry.id   82b6a3767343329ec1b202ea529231a4
#
_cell.length_a   1.000
_cell.length_b   1.000
_cell.length_c   1.000
_cell.angle_alpha   90.00
_cell.angle_beta   90.00
_cell.angle_gamma   90.00
#
_symmetry.space_group_name_H-M   'P 1'
#
loop_
_entity.id
_entity.type
_entity.pdbx_description
1 polymer ?
#
loop_
_entity_poly.entity_id
_entity_poly.type
_entity_poly.pdbx_seq_one_letter_code
_entity_poly.pdbx_strand_id
1 'polypeptide(L)'
;MDIVKKYKQYFTPLDLAEFMVRIVPDCNIKTVIDLSMGECGLLEAAKKRWKNAEFYGVDIDENLLKKIHNKSPYIHIFNGDGLGKELQNWGVYQNILCGSKFDLAIANPPFDFYDRKIVNIDNTGFSLPIEIRFLLKYLEIVKEGGYICIILPYGFLSLDLYKEFRKSLLNKAVIHKVIKIFEGCFEGICADTCLLLLQKKFSFKMYMQESISIEYLDNEYTLFKNTSIMINDNVENRLDLEYQNLLQKLDFIKERCKYPIQILSEYVTNCQRGKTLAGKKELTTDKGIRFLHTTDVKYLEISNKQPTYVSRTNDYFKKIDIAPLSILIGRVGKACIGKVAIIPEWYSKTVISDCLFCLETEGIDPYYLTLYLATSFGQMQLKGLAKGSCSKYITKKDLLTVWIIVPDVDIQIYFREKYLKLMKKREGAKKSLLLRQLVSEVEKFLEKE
;
A
#
# COMPACT_ATOMS: atom_id res chain seq x y z
N MET A 1 12.26 16.52 25.33
CA MET A 1 12.19 15.63 24.14
C MET A 1 10.86 14.93 24.19
N ASP A 2 9.99 15.11 23.21
CA ASP A 2 8.64 14.55 23.19
C ASP A 2 8.70 13.02 23.34
N ILE A 3 7.97 12.44 24.28
CA ILE A 3 7.90 11.00 24.55
C ILE A 3 7.51 10.23 23.28
N VAL A 4 6.60 10.77 22.49
CA VAL A 4 6.18 10.26 21.18
C VAL A 4 7.37 10.08 20.24
N LYS A 5 8.33 11.02 20.20
CA LYS A 5 9.55 10.91 19.39
C LYS A 5 10.55 9.89 19.92
N LYS A 6 10.58 9.66 21.24
CA LYS A 6 11.53 8.73 21.87
C LYS A 6 11.17 7.27 21.63
N TYR A 7 9.88 6.92 21.72
CA TYR A 7 9.43 5.52 21.65
C TYR A 7 8.56 5.20 20.42
N LYS A 8 8.33 6.20 19.52
CA LYS A 8 7.48 6.04 18.33
C LYS A 8 6.09 5.50 18.67
N GLN A 9 5.54 5.94 19.80
CA GLN A 9 4.25 5.54 20.31
C GLN A 9 3.14 6.33 19.61
N TYR A 10 2.15 5.61 19.09
CA TYR A 10 0.93 6.17 18.54
C TYR A 10 -0.25 5.49 19.24
N PHE A 11 -0.95 6.27 20.05
CA PHE A 11 -2.07 5.74 20.84
C PHE A 11 -3.26 5.40 19.94
N THR A 12 -3.92 4.29 20.25
CA THR A 12 -5.11 3.86 19.52
C THR A 12 -6.30 4.69 19.97
N PRO A 13 -7.02 5.39 19.05
CA PRO A 13 -8.27 6.06 19.40
C PRO A 13 -9.26 5.10 20.05
N LEU A 14 -10.07 5.60 21.02
CA LEU A 14 -10.98 4.75 21.77
C LEU A 14 -11.99 4.02 20.86
N ASP A 15 -12.57 4.73 19.89
CA ASP A 15 -13.53 4.15 18.96
C ASP A 15 -12.90 3.04 18.08
N LEU A 16 -11.63 3.21 17.69
CA LEU A 16 -10.88 2.16 17.00
C LEU A 16 -10.62 0.97 17.92
N ALA A 17 -10.28 1.20 19.18
CA ALA A 17 -10.08 0.13 20.16
C ALA A 17 -11.37 -0.69 20.37
N GLU A 18 -12.52 -0.02 20.52
CA GLU A 18 -13.83 -0.67 20.63
C GLU A 18 -14.20 -1.42 19.35
N PHE A 19 -13.90 -0.84 18.18
CA PHE A 19 -14.08 -1.51 16.91
C PHE A 19 -13.22 -2.79 16.81
N MET A 20 -11.93 -2.73 17.18
CA MET A 20 -11.03 -3.89 17.17
C MET A 20 -11.55 -5.02 18.04
N VAL A 21 -12.03 -4.69 19.23
CA VAL A 21 -12.64 -5.67 20.15
C VAL A 21 -13.92 -6.27 19.55
N ARG A 22 -14.76 -5.45 18.91
CA ARG A 22 -16.06 -5.87 18.33
C ARG A 22 -15.90 -6.88 17.19
N ILE A 23 -14.86 -6.76 16.35
CA ILE A 23 -14.66 -7.66 15.20
C ILE A 23 -14.10 -9.04 15.57
N VAL A 24 -13.52 -9.20 16.75
CA VAL A 24 -13.13 -10.53 17.26
C VAL A 24 -14.38 -11.40 17.40
N PRO A 25 -14.42 -12.64 16.90
CA PRO A 25 -15.58 -13.50 17.03
C PRO A 25 -16.06 -13.66 18.47
N ASP A 26 -17.37 -13.93 18.62
CA ASP A 26 -17.93 -14.22 19.93
C ASP A 26 -17.49 -15.60 20.39
N CYS A 27 -16.47 -15.61 21.24
CA CYS A 27 -15.84 -16.82 21.77
C CYS A 27 -15.44 -16.59 23.23
N ASN A 28 -15.24 -17.69 23.96
CA ASN A 28 -14.87 -17.66 25.36
C ASN A 28 -13.39 -17.25 25.52
N ILE A 29 -13.13 -15.93 25.56
CA ILE A 29 -11.81 -15.36 25.81
C ILE A 29 -11.60 -15.29 27.34
N LYS A 30 -10.57 -15.98 27.83
CA LYS A 30 -10.18 -15.99 29.25
C LYS A 30 -8.92 -15.18 29.51
N THR A 31 -8.04 -15.05 28.53
CA THR A 31 -6.76 -14.36 28.67
C THR A 31 -6.51 -13.44 27.46
N VAL A 32 -6.20 -12.17 27.72
CA VAL A 32 -5.93 -11.14 26.69
C VAL A 32 -4.57 -10.52 26.95
N ILE A 33 -3.74 -10.35 25.92
CA ILE A 33 -2.41 -9.76 26.04
C ILE A 33 -2.16 -8.64 25.01
N ASP A 34 -1.48 -7.57 25.47
CA ASP A 34 -0.83 -6.57 24.62
C ASP A 34 0.63 -6.38 25.06
N LEU A 35 1.57 -6.66 24.17
CA LEU A 35 3.02 -6.54 24.45
C LEU A 35 3.57 -5.11 24.21
N SER A 36 2.73 -4.15 23.89
CA SER A 36 3.05 -2.75 23.61
C SER A 36 1.87 -1.85 23.99
N MET A 37 1.36 -2.02 25.21
CA MET A 37 0.01 -1.60 25.59
C MET A 37 -0.21 -0.08 25.60
N GLY A 38 0.85 0.74 25.60
CA GLY A 38 0.73 2.19 25.65
C GLY A 38 -0.17 2.66 26.80
N GLU A 39 -1.14 3.52 26.51
CA GLU A 39 -2.13 4.01 27.47
C GLU A 39 -3.21 2.99 27.86
N CYS A 40 -3.06 1.73 27.45
CA CYS A 40 -3.94 0.62 27.81
C CYS A 40 -5.35 0.63 27.16
N GLY A 41 -5.60 1.50 26.18
CA GLY A 41 -6.93 1.66 25.58
C GLY A 41 -7.51 0.38 24.98
N LEU A 42 -6.67 -0.48 24.37
CA LEU A 42 -7.08 -1.77 23.80
C LEU A 42 -7.52 -2.77 24.88
N LEU A 43 -6.77 -2.87 25.98
CA LEU A 43 -7.10 -3.77 27.09
C LEU A 43 -8.33 -3.26 27.86
N GLU A 44 -8.51 -1.94 28.02
CA GLU A 44 -9.70 -1.35 28.62
C GLU A 44 -10.96 -1.62 27.75
N ALA A 45 -10.87 -1.48 26.45
CA ALA A 45 -11.94 -1.84 25.53
C ALA A 45 -12.26 -3.34 25.59
N ALA A 46 -11.24 -4.21 25.65
CA ALA A 46 -11.41 -5.65 25.78
C ALA A 46 -12.11 -6.03 27.12
N LYS A 47 -11.79 -5.34 28.22
CA LYS A 47 -12.43 -5.55 29.54
C LYS A 47 -13.93 -5.26 29.53
N LYS A 48 -14.39 -4.28 28.76
CA LYS A 48 -15.82 -3.99 28.60
C LYS A 48 -16.58 -5.20 28.03
N ARG A 49 -15.98 -5.94 27.10
CA ARG A 49 -16.58 -7.09 26.44
C ARG A 49 -16.39 -8.40 27.24
N TRP A 50 -15.18 -8.69 27.67
CA TRP A 50 -14.84 -9.92 28.38
C TRP A 50 -14.56 -9.64 29.86
N LYS A 51 -15.60 -9.37 30.62
CA LYS A 51 -15.53 -8.92 32.01
C LYS A 51 -14.79 -9.86 32.95
N ASN A 52 -14.82 -11.17 32.64
CA ASN A 52 -14.23 -12.23 33.46
C ASN A 52 -12.87 -12.70 32.95
N ALA A 53 -12.33 -12.08 31.88
CA ALA A 53 -11.01 -12.41 31.37
C ALA A 53 -9.91 -11.75 32.23
N GLU A 54 -8.73 -12.35 32.20
CA GLU A 54 -7.50 -11.81 32.76
C GLU A 54 -6.75 -11.02 31.66
N PHE A 55 -6.18 -9.88 32.05
CA PHE A 55 -5.56 -8.93 31.13
C PHE A 55 -4.08 -8.77 31.46
N TYR A 56 -3.25 -8.82 30.43
CA TYR A 56 -1.79 -8.77 30.51
C TYR A 56 -1.27 -7.68 29.59
N GLY A 57 -0.48 -6.76 30.17
CA GLY A 57 0.07 -5.62 29.42
C GLY A 57 1.56 -5.46 29.66
N VAL A 58 2.29 -5.19 28.59
CA VAL A 58 3.73 -4.88 28.62
C VAL A 58 3.96 -3.54 27.98
N ASP A 59 4.78 -2.70 28.61
CA ASP A 59 5.30 -1.49 28.00
C ASP A 59 6.70 -1.15 28.53
N ILE A 60 7.47 -0.46 27.74
CA ILE A 60 8.84 -0.03 28.08
C ILE A 60 8.84 1.26 28.93
N ASP A 61 7.75 2.04 28.89
CA ASP A 61 7.64 3.32 29.59
C ASP A 61 7.13 3.12 31.04
N GLU A 62 8.08 3.06 31.99
CA GLU A 62 7.80 2.92 33.42
C GLU A 62 6.86 4.01 33.98
N ASN A 63 6.97 5.26 33.49
CA ASN A 63 6.15 6.37 33.99
C ASN A 63 4.69 6.20 33.56
N LEU A 64 4.48 5.69 32.34
CA LEU A 64 3.15 5.37 31.86
C LEU A 64 2.53 4.22 32.66
N LEU A 65 3.30 3.17 32.93
CA LEU A 65 2.84 2.00 33.68
C LEU A 65 2.42 2.33 35.11
N LYS A 66 3.15 3.23 35.80
CA LYS A 66 2.76 3.71 37.14
C LYS A 66 1.37 4.39 37.16
N LYS A 67 1.05 5.15 36.09
CA LYS A 67 -0.28 5.77 35.96
C LYS A 67 -1.37 4.74 35.72
N ILE A 68 -1.10 3.76 34.86
CA ILE A 68 -2.04 2.70 34.50
C ILE A 68 -2.32 1.79 35.69
N HIS A 69 -1.31 1.41 36.46
CA HIS A 69 -1.48 0.56 37.63
C HIS A 69 -2.51 1.12 38.64
N ASN A 70 -2.53 2.43 38.83
CA ASN A 70 -3.50 3.09 39.69
C ASN A 70 -4.92 3.15 39.07
N LYS A 71 -5.02 3.29 37.75
CA LYS A 71 -6.28 3.42 37.01
C LYS A 71 -6.96 2.09 36.74
N SER A 72 -6.17 1.08 36.40
CA SER A 72 -6.63 -0.22 35.91
C SER A 72 -5.93 -1.39 36.62
N PRO A 73 -6.18 -1.55 37.96
CA PRO A 73 -5.46 -2.52 38.82
C PRO A 73 -5.74 -3.98 38.45
N TYR A 74 -6.73 -4.25 37.62
CA TYR A 74 -7.07 -5.60 37.10
C TYR A 74 -6.17 -6.07 35.98
N ILE A 75 -5.22 -5.26 35.51
CA ILE A 75 -4.26 -5.64 34.49
C ILE A 75 -2.98 -6.08 35.14
N HIS A 76 -2.50 -7.27 34.76
CA HIS A 76 -1.16 -7.73 35.08
C HIS A 76 -0.16 -6.98 34.21
N ILE A 77 0.67 -6.15 34.82
CA ILE A 77 1.59 -5.24 34.10
C ILE A 77 3.03 -5.74 34.26
N PHE A 78 3.78 -5.65 33.15
CA PHE A 78 5.22 -5.85 33.14
C PHE A 78 5.93 -4.65 32.48
N ASN A 79 6.96 -4.13 33.17
CA ASN A 79 7.81 -3.08 32.60
C ASN A 79 9.00 -3.72 31.88
N GLY A 80 9.04 -3.58 30.55
CA GLY A 80 10.11 -4.12 29.73
C GLY A 80 9.80 -4.08 28.24
N ASP A 81 10.76 -4.57 27.45
CA ASP A 81 10.58 -4.73 25.99
C ASP A 81 9.67 -5.93 25.69
N GLY A 82 8.56 -5.69 25.01
CA GLY A 82 7.62 -6.75 24.59
C GLY A 82 8.23 -7.82 23.67
N LEU A 83 9.38 -7.54 23.08
CA LEU A 83 10.20 -8.49 22.30
C LEU A 83 11.42 -8.99 23.09
N GLY A 84 11.62 -8.51 24.31
CA GLY A 84 12.77 -8.81 25.15
C GLY A 84 12.75 -10.21 25.75
N LYS A 85 13.96 -10.71 26.08
CA LYS A 85 14.10 -12.00 26.77
C LYS A 85 13.68 -11.91 28.25
N GLU A 86 13.67 -10.71 28.83
CA GLU A 86 13.28 -10.42 30.21
C GLU A 86 11.82 -10.80 30.51
N LEU A 87 10.95 -10.88 29.51
CA LEU A 87 9.57 -11.41 29.64
C LEU A 87 9.57 -12.83 30.25
N GLN A 88 10.63 -13.59 30.06
CA GLN A 88 10.76 -14.93 30.65
C GLN A 88 10.87 -14.88 32.18
N ASN A 89 11.21 -13.72 32.75
CA ASN A 89 11.29 -13.52 34.21
C ASN A 89 9.94 -13.13 34.82
N TRP A 90 8.92 -12.86 34.01
CA TRP A 90 7.57 -12.53 34.46
C TRP A 90 6.79 -13.81 34.78
N GLY A 91 6.74 -14.21 36.06
CA GLY A 91 6.21 -15.48 36.51
C GLY A 91 4.76 -15.75 36.07
N VAL A 92 3.88 -14.73 36.10
CA VAL A 92 2.49 -14.85 35.66
C VAL A 92 2.40 -15.14 34.16
N TYR A 93 3.22 -14.48 33.36
CA TYR A 93 3.32 -14.71 31.93
C TYR A 93 3.81 -16.12 31.62
N GLN A 94 4.84 -16.59 32.34
CA GLN A 94 5.37 -17.94 32.15
C GLN A 94 4.35 -19.03 32.52
N ASN A 95 3.58 -18.83 33.60
CA ASN A 95 2.53 -19.77 34.00
C ASN A 95 1.48 -19.95 32.89
N ILE A 96 1.11 -18.87 32.20
CA ILE A 96 0.17 -18.94 31.06
C ILE A 96 0.81 -19.65 29.86
N LEU A 97 2.06 -19.34 29.54
CA LEU A 97 2.75 -19.99 28.42
C LEU A 97 2.97 -21.50 28.64
N CYS A 98 3.28 -21.91 29.85
CA CYS A 98 3.45 -23.33 30.22
C CYS A 98 2.09 -24.05 30.29
N GLY A 99 1.00 -23.36 30.57
CA GLY A 99 -0.35 -23.90 30.66
C GLY A 99 -1.08 -23.93 29.33
N SER A 100 -1.84 -22.88 29.06
CA SER A 100 -2.79 -22.83 27.95
C SER A 100 -2.43 -21.86 26.82
N LYS A 101 -1.43 -20.99 27.01
CA LYS A 101 -1.15 -19.80 26.17
C LYS A 101 -2.32 -18.81 26.16
N PHE A 102 -2.16 -17.68 25.46
CA PHE A 102 -3.17 -16.62 25.43
C PHE A 102 -4.31 -16.92 24.45
N ASP A 103 -5.54 -16.57 24.80
CA ASP A 103 -6.70 -16.69 23.92
C ASP A 103 -6.71 -15.62 22.84
N LEU A 104 -6.36 -14.38 23.22
CA LEU A 104 -6.38 -13.21 22.37
C LEU A 104 -5.13 -12.33 22.58
N ALA A 105 -4.46 -12.00 21.49
CA ALA A 105 -3.57 -10.84 21.41
C ALA A 105 -4.28 -9.71 20.70
N ILE A 106 -4.28 -8.51 21.30
CA ILE A 106 -4.84 -7.29 20.69
C ILE A 106 -3.77 -6.20 20.77
N ALA A 107 -3.38 -5.60 19.62
CA ALA A 107 -2.18 -4.77 19.62
C ALA A 107 -2.16 -3.69 18.56
N ASN A 108 -1.54 -2.57 18.90
CA ASN A 108 -1.02 -1.56 18.00
C ASN A 108 0.48 -1.37 18.30
N PRO A 109 1.37 -2.22 17.74
CA PRO A 109 2.80 -2.18 18.04
C PRO A 109 3.46 -0.91 17.50
N PRO A 110 4.63 -0.52 18.00
CA PRO A 110 5.39 0.61 17.44
C PRO A 110 5.78 0.33 15.98
N PHE A 111 5.75 1.36 15.13
CA PHE A 111 6.11 1.28 13.72
C PHE A 111 7.49 1.87 13.48
N ASP A 112 8.43 1.04 13.04
CA ASP A 112 9.75 1.50 12.59
C ASP A 112 10.29 0.65 11.43
N PHE A 113 10.03 1.12 10.21
CA PHE A 113 10.49 0.44 9.00
C PHE A 113 12.02 0.24 8.97
N TYR A 114 12.79 1.08 9.64
CA TYR A 114 14.26 1.04 9.65
C TYR A 114 14.83 0.19 10.80
N ASP A 115 14.09 -0.05 11.89
CA ASP A 115 14.48 -1.01 12.92
C ASP A 115 14.20 -2.44 12.45
N ARG A 116 15.10 -2.96 11.63
CA ARG A 116 14.99 -4.29 11.03
C ARG A 116 15.98 -5.26 11.65
N LYS A 117 15.50 -6.47 11.96
CA LYS A 117 16.35 -7.59 12.42
C LYS A 117 16.11 -8.82 11.56
N ILE A 118 17.15 -9.63 11.38
CA ILE A 118 16.99 -10.93 10.72
C ILE A 118 16.38 -11.91 11.71
N VAL A 119 15.28 -12.51 11.32
CA VAL A 119 14.56 -13.55 12.09
C VAL A 119 14.46 -14.78 11.21
N ASN A 120 14.88 -15.94 11.75
CA ASN A 120 14.76 -17.21 11.05
C ASN A 120 13.36 -17.81 11.30
N ILE A 121 12.66 -18.11 10.22
CA ILE A 121 11.33 -18.74 10.22
C ILE A 121 11.41 -19.91 9.24
N ASP A 122 11.10 -21.12 9.69
CA ASP A 122 11.10 -22.32 8.85
C ASP A 122 12.40 -22.45 8.01
N ASN A 123 13.56 -22.20 8.64
CA ASN A 123 14.91 -22.20 8.06
C ASN A 123 15.19 -21.09 7.03
N THR A 124 14.30 -20.10 6.90
CA THR A 124 14.48 -18.94 6.03
C THR A 124 14.71 -17.67 6.86
N GLY A 125 15.76 -16.90 6.55
CA GLY A 125 16.08 -15.63 7.19
C GLY A 125 15.27 -14.48 6.58
N PHE A 126 14.44 -13.82 7.40
CA PHE A 126 13.65 -12.65 7.00
C PHE A 126 14.18 -11.39 7.69
N SER A 127 14.44 -10.34 6.92
CA SER A 127 14.71 -9.01 7.48
C SER A 127 13.39 -8.32 7.81
N LEU A 128 13.00 -8.30 9.10
CA LEU A 128 11.69 -7.85 9.55
C LEU A 128 11.77 -6.60 10.43
N PRO A 129 10.90 -5.59 10.20
CA PRO A 129 10.79 -4.43 11.07
C PRO A 129 10.09 -4.79 12.38
N ILE A 130 10.11 -3.86 13.33
CA ILE A 130 9.67 -4.11 14.72
C ILE A 130 8.22 -4.58 14.78
N GLU A 131 7.30 -3.95 14.05
CA GLU A 131 5.87 -4.28 14.04
C GLU A 131 5.59 -5.71 13.57
N ILE A 132 6.38 -6.22 12.62
CA ILE A 132 6.24 -7.60 12.14
C ILE A 132 6.87 -8.60 13.12
N ARG A 133 7.90 -8.19 13.85
CA ARG A 133 8.47 -9.01 14.94
C ARG A 133 7.46 -9.18 16.08
N PHE A 134 6.65 -8.15 16.40
CA PHE A 134 5.53 -8.27 17.34
C PHE A 134 4.48 -9.27 16.84
N LEU A 135 4.09 -9.22 15.55
CA LEU A 135 3.18 -10.21 14.99
C LEU A 135 3.70 -11.63 15.16
N LEU A 136 4.99 -11.87 14.90
CA LEU A 136 5.62 -13.19 15.13
C LEU A 136 5.57 -13.59 16.60
N LYS A 137 5.85 -12.66 17.51
CA LYS A 137 5.79 -12.94 18.94
C LYS A 137 4.38 -13.31 19.39
N TYR A 138 3.36 -12.64 18.87
CA TYR A 138 1.96 -13.00 19.13
C TYR A 138 1.61 -14.39 18.59
N LEU A 139 2.08 -14.76 17.39
CA LEU A 139 1.90 -16.13 16.85
C LEU A 139 2.56 -17.21 17.72
N GLU A 140 3.65 -16.89 18.43
CA GLU A 140 4.32 -17.79 19.37
C GLU A 140 3.49 -18.02 20.64
N ILE A 141 2.99 -16.93 21.26
CA ILE A 141 2.39 -16.94 22.60
C ILE A 141 0.89 -17.19 22.64
N VAL A 142 0.17 -16.93 21.52
CA VAL A 142 -1.25 -17.23 21.39
C VAL A 142 -1.43 -18.75 21.21
N LYS A 143 -2.45 -19.33 21.84
CA LYS A 143 -2.79 -20.75 21.70
C LYS A 143 -3.23 -21.10 20.29
N GLU A 144 -3.20 -22.36 19.93
CA GLU A 144 -3.85 -22.88 18.73
C GLU A 144 -5.36 -22.60 18.78
N GLY A 145 -5.93 -22.07 17.68
CA GLY A 145 -7.31 -21.60 17.63
C GLY A 145 -7.57 -20.22 18.27
N GLY A 146 -6.57 -19.64 18.96
CA GLY A 146 -6.66 -18.29 19.53
C GLY A 146 -6.53 -17.20 18.47
N TYR A 147 -6.91 -15.97 18.82
CA TYR A 147 -7.00 -14.84 17.90
C TYR A 147 -5.89 -13.82 18.10
N ILE A 148 -5.52 -13.16 17.00
CA ILE A 148 -4.62 -12.00 16.98
C ILE A 148 -5.31 -10.91 16.21
N CYS A 149 -5.55 -9.76 16.87
CA CYS A 149 -6.11 -8.56 16.28
C CYS A 149 -5.06 -7.46 16.35
N ILE A 150 -4.43 -7.14 15.20
CA ILE A 150 -3.22 -6.30 15.17
C ILE A 150 -3.29 -5.23 14.09
N ILE A 151 -2.84 -4.02 14.42
CA ILE A 151 -2.65 -2.93 13.46
C ILE A 151 -1.23 -3.00 12.89
N LEU A 152 -1.12 -2.89 11.56
CA LEU A 152 0.14 -2.91 10.82
C LEU A 152 0.17 -1.80 9.77
N PRO A 153 1.38 -1.37 9.33
CA PRO A 153 1.50 -0.52 8.15
C PRO A 153 0.93 -1.22 6.90
N TYR A 154 0.12 -0.51 6.13
CA TYR A 154 -0.57 -1.05 4.94
C TYR A 154 0.37 -1.64 3.89
N GLY A 155 1.63 -1.16 3.85
CA GLY A 155 2.68 -1.70 2.99
C GLY A 155 2.98 -3.18 3.21
N PHE A 156 2.69 -3.73 4.40
CA PHE A 156 2.78 -5.16 4.68
C PHE A 156 1.97 -6.00 3.69
N LEU A 157 0.83 -5.49 3.24
CA LEU A 157 -0.09 -6.19 2.34
C LEU A 157 0.38 -6.18 0.87
N SER A 158 1.20 -5.20 0.47
CA SER A 158 1.50 -4.92 -0.95
C SER A 158 2.96 -5.03 -1.35
N LEU A 159 3.91 -4.83 -0.42
CA LEU A 159 5.34 -4.81 -0.74
C LEU A 159 5.88 -6.23 -1.01
N ASP A 160 6.67 -6.36 -2.08
CA ASP A 160 7.26 -7.64 -2.49
C ASP A 160 8.21 -8.22 -1.44
N LEU A 161 8.88 -7.36 -0.67
CA LEU A 161 9.79 -7.78 0.39
C LEU A 161 9.09 -8.59 1.50
N TYR A 162 7.75 -8.51 1.62
CA TYR A 162 6.97 -9.29 2.58
C TYR A 162 6.25 -10.50 1.96
N LYS A 163 6.41 -10.75 0.66
CA LYS A 163 5.71 -11.83 -0.04
C LYS A 163 5.94 -13.19 0.64
N GLU A 164 7.19 -13.59 0.79
CA GLU A 164 7.54 -14.89 1.39
C GLU A 164 7.12 -14.95 2.87
N PHE A 165 7.18 -13.84 3.58
CA PHE A 165 6.67 -13.77 4.95
C PHE A 165 5.14 -13.94 4.99
N ARG A 166 4.39 -13.28 4.08
CA ARG A 166 2.93 -13.49 3.98
C ARG A 166 2.59 -14.95 3.68
N LYS A 167 3.36 -15.62 2.84
CA LYS A 167 3.21 -17.05 2.56
C LYS A 167 3.42 -17.88 3.84
N SER A 168 4.48 -17.63 4.61
CA SER A 168 4.70 -18.29 5.90
C SER A 168 3.58 -17.99 6.90
N LEU A 169 3.05 -16.76 6.93
CA LEU A 169 1.92 -16.39 7.78
C LEU A 169 0.66 -17.18 7.44
N LEU A 170 0.33 -17.32 6.15
CA LEU A 170 -0.80 -18.11 5.68
C LEU A 170 -0.70 -19.61 6.06
N ASN A 171 0.52 -20.13 6.21
CA ASN A 171 0.72 -21.50 6.72
C ASN A 171 0.43 -21.61 8.23
N LYS A 172 0.70 -20.56 9.02
CA LYS A 172 0.61 -20.55 10.49
C LYS A 172 -0.74 -20.03 11.02
N ALA A 173 -1.44 -19.20 10.24
CA ALA A 173 -2.69 -18.56 10.65
C ALA A 173 -3.71 -18.51 9.52
N VAL A 174 -4.99 -18.51 9.93
CA VAL A 174 -6.14 -18.15 9.09
C VAL A 174 -6.27 -16.63 9.16
N ILE A 175 -6.30 -15.94 8.02
CA ILE A 175 -6.59 -14.51 7.95
C ILE A 175 -8.09 -14.34 7.75
N HIS A 176 -8.83 -13.96 8.80
CA HIS A 176 -10.27 -13.75 8.69
C HIS A 176 -10.60 -12.43 8.00
N LYS A 177 -9.90 -11.35 8.41
CA LYS A 177 -10.16 -10.00 7.91
C LYS A 177 -8.88 -9.23 7.67
N VAL A 178 -8.88 -8.48 6.59
CA VAL A 178 -7.92 -7.41 6.28
C VAL A 178 -8.73 -6.13 6.15
N ILE A 179 -8.55 -5.17 7.06
CA ILE A 179 -9.34 -3.95 7.09
C ILE A 179 -8.40 -2.76 6.89
N LYS A 180 -8.55 -2.05 5.78
CA LYS A 180 -7.84 -0.78 5.57
C LYS A 180 -8.48 0.28 6.46
N ILE A 181 -7.68 0.92 7.30
CA ILE A 181 -8.11 2.00 8.18
C ILE A 181 -8.07 3.33 7.40
N PHE A 182 -9.03 4.22 7.66
CA PHE A 182 -9.11 5.54 7.01
C PHE A 182 -7.87 6.39 7.28
N GLU A 183 -7.54 7.25 6.31
CA GLU A 183 -6.40 8.17 6.40
C GLU A 183 -6.66 9.23 7.48
N GLY A 184 -5.66 9.48 8.34
CA GLY A 184 -5.76 10.44 9.44
C GLY A 184 -6.29 9.86 10.75
N CYS A 185 -6.55 8.55 10.84
CA CYS A 185 -6.97 7.90 12.09
C CYS A 185 -5.93 8.07 13.22
N PHE A 186 -4.66 8.12 12.89
CA PHE A 186 -3.58 8.33 13.84
C PHE A 186 -2.95 9.71 13.64
N GLU A 187 -2.97 10.52 14.70
CA GLU A 187 -2.38 11.86 14.66
C GLU A 187 -0.87 11.80 14.38
N GLY A 188 -0.41 12.61 13.43
CA GLY A 188 1.00 12.68 13.05
C GLY A 188 1.53 11.53 12.19
N ILE A 189 0.70 10.55 11.82
CA ILE A 189 1.06 9.47 10.89
C ILE A 189 0.53 9.77 9.49
N CYS A 190 1.47 9.87 8.52
CA CYS A 190 1.13 9.98 7.10
C CYS A 190 1.02 8.60 6.40
N ALA A 191 1.26 7.51 7.11
CA ALA A 191 1.24 6.17 6.55
C ALA A 191 -0.16 5.57 6.60
N ASP A 192 -0.61 4.95 5.49
CA ASP A 192 -1.79 4.10 5.51
C ASP A 192 -1.55 2.90 6.43
N THR A 193 -2.55 2.54 7.23
CA THR A 193 -2.53 1.41 8.15
C THR A 193 -3.64 0.42 7.83
N CYS A 194 -3.47 -0.81 8.30
CA CYS A 194 -4.49 -1.85 8.22
C CYS A 194 -4.60 -2.60 9.55
N LEU A 195 -5.76 -3.14 9.78
CA LEU A 195 -6.07 -4.05 10.86
C LEU A 195 -6.17 -5.47 10.30
N LEU A 196 -5.46 -6.40 10.93
CA LEU A 196 -5.56 -7.83 10.63
C LEU A 196 -6.26 -8.55 11.78
N LEU A 197 -7.25 -9.37 11.44
CA LEU A 197 -7.82 -10.36 12.34
C LEU A 197 -7.38 -11.75 11.89
N LEU A 198 -6.56 -12.38 12.72
CA LEU A 198 -5.95 -13.67 12.47
C LEU A 198 -6.41 -14.69 13.51
N GLN A 199 -6.46 -15.97 13.12
CA GLN A 199 -6.62 -17.09 14.03
C GLN A 199 -5.44 -18.06 13.84
N LYS A 200 -4.72 -18.37 14.91
CA LYS A 200 -3.63 -19.33 14.84
C LYS A 200 -4.14 -20.72 14.50
N LYS A 201 -3.56 -21.37 13.52
CA LYS A 201 -3.95 -22.71 13.08
C LYS A 201 -3.62 -23.77 14.15
N PHE A 202 -4.40 -24.85 14.17
CA PHE A 202 -4.06 -26.06 14.89
C PHE A 202 -3.06 -26.89 14.08
N SER A 203 -2.04 -27.42 14.72
CA SER A 203 -0.99 -28.21 14.06
C SER A 203 -1.51 -29.52 13.44
N PHE A 204 -2.59 -30.07 13.99
CA PHE A 204 -3.18 -31.35 13.57
C PHE A 204 -4.39 -31.22 12.64
N LYS A 205 -4.87 -29.98 12.37
CA LYS A 205 -6.07 -29.74 11.55
C LYS A 205 -5.70 -29.21 10.18
N MET A 206 -6.16 -29.88 9.13
CA MET A 206 -6.11 -29.32 7.79
C MET A 206 -7.11 -28.17 7.70
N TYR A 207 -6.62 -26.97 7.43
CA TYR A 207 -7.46 -25.78 7.20
C TYR A 207 -7.62 -25.58 5.71
N MET A 208 -8.85 -25.74 5.23
CA MET A 208 -9.25 -25.25 3.93
C MET A 208 -9.87 -23.87 4.14
N GLN A 209 -9.04 -22.82 4.17
CA GLN A 209 -9.53 -21.46 4.14
C GLN A 209 -9.93 -21.13 2.71
N GLU A 210 -11.20 -20.87 2.46
CA GLU A 210 -11.71 -20.61 1.12
C GLU A 210 -11.52 -19.14 0.71
N SER A 211 -11.69 -18.21 1.66
CA SER A 211 -11.61 -16.77 1.35
C SER A 211 -11.10 -15.93 2.51
N ILE A 212 -10.63 -14.73 2.17
CA ILE A 212 -10.25 -13.64 3.10
C ILE A 212 -11.18 -12.47 2.85
N SER A 213 -11.79 -11.91 3.91
CA SER A 213 -12.55 -10.66 3.81
C SER A 213 -11.62 -9.46 3.79
N ILE A 214 -11.73 -8.60 2.76
CA ILE A 214 -10.99 -7.35 2.65
C ILE A 214 -11.98 -6.19 2.68
N GLU A 215 -11.81 -5.31 3.64
CA GLU A 215 -12.78 -4.27 3.98
C GLU A 215 -12.08 -2.90 4.10
N TYR A 216 -12.87 -1.84 4.10
CA TYR A 216 -12.42 -0.48 4.41
C TYR A 216 -13.21 0.04 5.60
N LEU A 217 -12.51 0.65 6.57
CA LEU A 217 -13.08 1.31 7.73
C LEU A 217 -13.07 2.82 7.49
N ASP A 218 -14.23 3.47 7.57
CA ASP A 218 -14.35 4.92 7.46
C ASP A 218 -14.12 5.64 8.80
N ASN A 219 -14.19 6.97 8.76
CA ASN A 219 -14.02 7.83 9.94
C ASN A 219 -15.17 7.77 10.94
N GLU A 220 -16.27 7.12 10.60
CA GLU A 220 -17.40 6.82 11.51
C GLU A 220 -17.28 5.41 12.11
N TYR A 221 -16.15 4.74 11.87
CA TYR A 221 -15.88 3.35 12.27
C TYR A 221 -16.91 2.35 11.72
N THR A 222 -17.42 2.65 10.52
CA THR A 222 -18.32 1.77 9.76
C THR A 222 -17.54 1.04 8.66
N LEU A 223 -17.81 -0.25 8.52
CA LEU A 223 -17.22 -1.05 7.45
C LEU A 223 -17.98 -0.86 6.15
N PHE A 224 -17.26 -0.56 5.10
CA PHE A 224 -17.80 -0.57 3.74
C PHE A 224 -16.79 -1.11 2.72
N LYS A 225 -17.24 -1.36 1.49
CA LYS A 225 -16.46 -2.02 0.42
C LYS A 225 -15.88 -3.36 0.85
N ASN A 226 -16.77 -4.29 1.11
CA ASN A 226 -16.38 -5.67 1.36
C ASN A 226 -16.03 -6.35 0.03
N THR A 227 -14.81 -6.88 -0.04
CA THR A 227 -14.33 -7.75 -1.12
C THR A 227 -13.86 -9.04 -0.49
N SER A 228 -14.41 -10.16 -0.91
CA SER A 228 -13.90 -11.47 -0.53
C SER A 228 -12.97 -11.98 -1.62
N ILE A 229 -11.75 -12.34 -1.24
CA ILE A 229 -10.79 -12.97 -2.15
C ILE A 229 -10.72 -14.46 -1.86
N MET A 230 -10.83 -15.25 -2.93
CA MET A 230 -10.57 -16.69 -2.83
C MET A 230 -9.08 -16.93 -2.66
N ILE A 231 -8.74 -17.84 -1.76
CA ILE A 231 -7.34 -18.23 -1.57
C ILE A 231 -6.95 -19.16 -2.71
N ASN A 232 -6.08 -18.66 -3.54
CA ASN A 232 -5.47 -19.36 -4.66
C ASN A 232 -3.93 -19.33 -4.55
N ASP A 233 -3.23 -19.95 -5.49
CA ASP A 233 -1.77 -20.11 -5.48
C ASP A 233 -0.95 -18.81 -5.48
N ASN A 234 -1.58 -17.66 -5.55
CA ASN A 234 -0.91 -16.37 -5.62
C ASN A 234 -1.43 -15.34 -4.62
N VAL A 235 -2.26 -15.74 -3.66
CA VAL A 235 -2.87 -14.82 -2.68
C VAL A 235 -1.82 -14.09 -1.83
N GLU A 236 -0.67 -14.71 -1.59
CA GLU A 236 0.45 -14.11 -0.86
C GLU A 236 1.12 -12.96 -1.60
N ASN A 237 0.92 -12.82 -2.91
CA ASN A 237 1.52 -11.74 -3.68
C ASN A 237 1.04 -10.38 -3.19
N ARG A 238 -0.29 -10.22 -3.04
CA ARG A 238 -0.87 -8.95 -2.59
C ARG A 238 -2.22 -9.19 -1.91
N LEU A 239 -2.40 -8.57 -0.74
CA LEU A 239 -3.62 -8.62 0.08
C LEU A 239 -4.29 -7.24 0.22
N ASP A 240 -3.81 -6.22 -0.47
CA ASP A 240 -4.34 -4.86 -0.36
C ASP A 240 -5.62 -4.67 -1.19
N LEU A 241 -6.55 -3.90 -0.65
CA LEU A 241 -7.89 -3.68 -1.19
C LEU A 241 -7.87 -3.15 -2.64
N GLU A 242 -6.96 -2.22 -2.95
CA GLU A 242 -6.87 -1.60 -4.27
C GLU A 242 -6.53 -2.63 -5.36
N TYR A 243 -5.58 -3.53 -5.05
CA TYR A 243 -5.19 -4.57 -5.98
C TYR A 243 -6.27 -5.65 -6.15
N GLN A 244 -6.91 -6.05 -5.06
CA GLN A 244 -7.97 -7.04 -5.13
C GLN A 244 -9.21 -6.51 -5.89
N ASN A 245 -9.58 -5.26 -5.66
CA ASN A 245 -10.62 -4.58 -6.45
C ASN A 245 -10.22 -4.45 -7.93
N LEU A 246 -8.92 -4.27 -8.23
CA LEU A 246 -8.44 -4.27 -9.61
C LEU A 246 -8.68 -5.62 -10.26
N LEU A 247 -8.27 -6.72 -9.63
CA LEU A 247 -8.43 -8.07 -10.20
C LEU A 247 -9.88 -8.38 -10.55
N GLN A 248 -10.81 -8.12 -9.64
CA GLN A 248 -12.26 -8.32 -9.90
C GLN A 248 -12.77 -7.49 -11.07
N LYS A 249 -12.31 -6.24 -11.20
CA LYS A 249 -12.71 -5.38 -12.31
C LYS A 249 -12.07 -5.76 -13.63
N LEU A 250 -10.88 -6.34 -13.63
CA LEU A 250 -10.24 -6.83 -14.85
C LEU A 250 -11.05 -7.95 -15.50
N ASP A 251 -11.59 -8.87 -14.71
CA ASP A 251 -12.47 -9.93 -15.24
C ASP A 251 -13.73 -9.34 -15.87
N PHE A 252 -14.35 -8.35 -15.22
CA PHE A 252 -15.50 -7.63 -15.77
C PHE A 252 -15.18 -6.90 -17.08
N ILE A 253 -13.97 -6.30 -17.21
CA ILE A 253 -13.53 -5.64 -18.44
C ILE A 253 -13.38 -6.63 -19.58
N LYS A 254 -12.82 -7.83 -19.34
CA LYS A 254 -12.69 -8.87 -20.36
C LYS A 254 -14.04 -9.23 -21.02
N GLU A 255 -15.08 -9.30 -20.23
CA GLU A 255 -16.42 -9.66 -20.74
C GLU A 255 -17.04 -8.55 -21.60
N ARG A 256 -16.71 -7.29 -21.32
CA ARG A 256 -17.30 -6.10 -21.96
C ARG A 256 -16.45 -5.47 -23.06
N CYS A 257 -15.22 -5.88 -23.21
CA CYS A 257 -14.37 -5.35 -24.28
C CYS A 257 -14.82 -5.79 -25.66
N LYS A 258 -14.83 -4.84 -26.58
CA LYS A 258 -15.11 -5.06 -28.00
C LYS A 258 -13.87 -5.53 -28.78
N TYR A 259 -12.70 -5.15 -28.35
CA TYR A 259 -11.42 -5.38 -29.01
C TYR A 259 -10.49 -6.29 -28.19
N PRO A 260 -9.45 -6.86 -28.84
CA PRO A 260 -8.48 -7.69 -28.14
C PRO A 260 -7.81 -6.95 -26.97
N ILE A 261 -7.59 -7.70 -25.89
CA ILE A 261 -6.82 -7.24 -24.73
C ILE A 261 -5.42 -7.86 -24.84
N GLN A 262 -4.42 -6.99 -24.71
CA GLN A 262 -3.00 -7.34 -24.76
C GLN A 262 -2.31 -6.83 -23.49
N ILE A 263 -1.08 -7.25 -23.24
CA ILE A 263 -0.28 -6.77 -22.11
C ILE A 263 0.66 -5.66 -22.59
N LEU A 264 0.75 -4.56 -21.83
CA LEU A 264 1.57 -3.40 -22.18
C LEU A 264 3.02 -3.79 -22.53
N SER A 265 3.58 -4.82 -21.87
CA SER A 265 4.93 -5.30 -22.14
C SER A 265 5.16 -5.75 -23.58
N GLU A 266 4.13 -6.14 -24.32
CA GLU A 266 4.23 -6.57 -25.72
C GLU A 266 4.54 -5.42 -26.68
N TYR A 267 4.28 -4.19 -26.26
CA TYR A 267 4.45 -2.98 -27.06
C TYR A 267 5.57 -2.07 -26.57
N VAL A 268 6.12 -2.32 -25.36
CA VAL A 268 7.16 -1.46 -24.77
C VAL A 268 8.55 -1.95 -25.19
N THR A 269 9.23 -1.17 -26.02
CA THR A 269 10.62 -1.40 -26.42
C THR A 269 11.61 -0.91 -25.37
N ASN A 270 11.29 0.19 -24.70
CA ASN A 270 12.10 0.74 -23.60
C ASN A 270 11.23 1.31 -22.49
N CYS A 271 11.62 1.03 -21.24
CA CYS A 271 11.00 1.62 -20.06
C CYS A 271 12.11 2.06 -19.10
N GLN A 272 12.30 3.35 -18.98
CA GLN A 272 13.34 3.92 -18.14
C GLN A 272 12.77 4.84 -17.05
N ARG A 273 13.52 4.94 -15.95
CA ARG A 273 13.26 5.86 -14.84
C ARG A 273 14.25 7.02 -14.93
N GLY A 274 13.78 8.22 -14.60
CA GLY A 274 14.62 9.40 -14.56
C GLY A 274 15.59 9.47 -13.38
N LYS A 275 16.13 10.65 -13.13
CA LYS A 275 17.09 10.98 -12.07
C LYS A 275 16.50 11.95 -11.05
N THR A 276 16.94 11.84 -9.80
CA THR A 276 16.52 12.78 -8.76
C THR A 276 17.30 14.09 -8.79
N LEU A 277 16.61 15.21 -8.52
CA LEU A 277 17.23 16.51 -8.21
C LEU A 277 17.19 16.83 -6.71
N ALA A 278 16.59 15.95 -5.89
CA ALA A 278 16.53 16.16 -4.46
C ALA A 278 17.92 16.29 -3.85
N GLY A 279 18.17 17.38 -3.11
CA GLY A 279 19.47 17.68 -2.52
C GLY A 279 20.56 18.11 -3.52
N LYS A 280 20.21 18.36 -4.80
CA LYS A 280 21.18 18.64 -5.88
C LYS A 280 20.79 19.94 -6.62
N LYS A 281 20.49 21.01 -5.88
CA LYS A 281 20.12 22.32 -6.46
C LYS A 281 21.19 22.91 -7.37
N GLU A 282 22.46 22.57 -7.12
CA GLU A 282 23.63 22.95 -7.91
C GLU A 282 23.58 22.42 -9.35
N LEU A 283 22.78 21.42 -9.64
CA LEU A 283 22.61 20.86 -10.98
C LEU A 283 21.61 21.67 -11.81
N THR A 284 20.81 22.55 -11.21
CA THR A 284 19.85 23.40 -11.92
C THR A 284 20.52 24.62 -12.54
N THR A 285 20.04 25.04 -13.71
CA THR A 285 20.54 26.18 -14.46
C THR A 285 19.40 26.99 -15.04
N ASP A 286 19.63 28.27 -15.39
CA ASP A 286 18.61 29.11 -16.02
C ASP A 286 18.31 28.71 -17.46
N LYS A 287 19.28 28.09 -18.13
CA LYS A 287 19.16 27.62 -19.53
C LYS A 287 19.87 26.28 -19.67
N GLY A 288 19.29 25.37 -20.44
CA GLY A 288 19.90 24.05 -20.60
C GLY A 288 18.95 23.01 -21.21
N ILE A 289 19.06 21.77 -20.73
CA ILE A 289 18.12 20.71 -21.05
C ILE A 289 16.92 20.82 -20.13
N ARG A 290 15.72 20.72 -20.68
CA ARG A 290 14.48 20.71 -19.89
C ARG A 290 14.45 19.50 -18.95
N PHE A 291 14.27 19.76 -17.66
CA PHE A 291 14.03 18.71 -16.66
C PHE A 291 12.53 18.66 -16.34
N LEU A 292 11.90 17.51 -16.58
CA LEU A 292 10.48 17.31 -16.30
C LEU A 292 10.27 16.60 -14.97
N HIS A 293 9.48 17.22 -14.11
CA HIS A 293 9.03 16.66 -12.84
C HIS A 293 7.56 16.24 -12.93
N THR A 294 7.05 15.50 -11.96
CA THR A 294 5.62 15.12 -11.88
C THR A 294 4.67 16.33 -11.83
N THR A 295 5.17 17.50 -11.40
CA THR A 295 4.44 18.77 -11.40
C THR A 295 4.25 19.34 -12.80
N ASP A 296 5.13 18.99 -13.75
CA ASP A 296 5.03 19.41 -15.15
C ASP A 296 4.05 18.54 -15.94
N VAL A 297 3.86 17.30 -15.53
CA VAL A 297 2.88 16.38 -16.13
C VAL A 297 1.49 16.75 -15.63
N LYS A 298 0.69 17.33 -16.51
CA LYS A 298 -0.73 17.63 -16.28
C LYS A 298 -1.60 16.54 -16.92
N TYR A 299 -2.88 16.85 -17.11
CA TYR A 299 -3.79 15.91 -17.77
C TYR A 299 -3.47 15.81 -19.26
N LEU A 300 -2.77 14.76 -19.66
CA LEU A 300 -2.35 14.49 -21.04
C LEU A 300 -1.38 15.52 -21.66
N GLU A 301 -0.89 16.47 -20.88
CA GLU A 301 -0.06 17.58 -21.37
C GLU A 301 1.18 17.79 -20.50
N ILE A 302 2.20 18.39 -21.11
CA ILE A 302 3.38 18.87 -20.40
C ILE A 302 3.27 20.39 -20.26
N SER A 303 3.24 20.87 -19.01
CA SER A 303 3.18 22.30 -18.70
C SER A 303 4.53 22.95 -18.81
N ASN A 304 4.55 24.17 -19.35
CA ASN A 304 5.73 25.03 -19.44
C ASN A 304 5.65 26.28 -18.54
N LYS A 305 4.76 26.29 -17.54
CA LYS A 305 4.53 27.48 -16.70
C LYS A 305 5.74 27.84 -15.83
N GLN A 306 6.44 26.86 -15.29
CA GLN A 306 7.62 27.05 -14.43
C GLN A 306 8.68 26.00 -14.81
N PRO A 307 9.39 26.21 -15.95
CA PRO A 307 10.31 25.21 -16.46
C PRO A 307 11.58 25.13 -15.59
N THR A 308 12.01 23.91 -15.28
CA THR A 308 13.29 23.62 -14.66
C THR A 308 14.27 23.15 -15.73
N TYR A 309 15.52 23.65 -15.69
CA TYR A 309 16.57 23.26 -16.62
C TYR A 309 17.77 22.71 -15.88
N VAL A 310 18.53 21.83 -16.55
CA VAL A 310 19.78 21.26 -16.04
C VAL A 310 20.90 21.42 -17.06
N SER A 311 22.14 21.41 -16.59
CA SER A 311 23.31 21.60 -17.46
C SER A 311 23.42 20.48 -18.52
N ARG A 312 23.70 20.88 -19.75
CA ARG A 312 23.94 19.95 -20.87
C ARG A 312 25.21 19.12 -20.74
N THR A 313 26.19 19.63 -19.99
CA THR A 313 27.54 19.02 -19.85
C THR A 313 27.63 18.12 -18.62
N ASN A 314 26.60 18.04 -17.80
CA ASN A 314 26.63 17.26 -16.57
C ASN A 314 26.50 15.77 -16.85
N ASP A 315 27.51 14.98 -16.48
CA ASP A 315 27.58 13.54 -16.68
C ASP A 315 26.46 12.78 -15.97
N TYR A 316 25.90 13.35 -14.91
CA TYR A 316 24.78 12.77 -14.17
C TYR A 316 23.55 12.52 -15.05
N PHE A 317 23.34 13.35 -16.08
CA PHE A 317 22.19 13.26 -16.99
C PHE A 317 22.51 12.69 -18.37
N LYS A 318 23.79 12.45 -18.71
CA LYS A 318 24.22 12.00 -20.05
C LYS A 318 23.54 10.72 -20.56
N LYS A 319 23.12 9.84 -19.65
CA LYS A 319 22.53 8.54 -19.99
C LYS A 319 21.00 8.54 -20.14
N ILE A 320 20.35 9.70 -20.00
CA ILE A 320 18.90 9.81 -20.11
C ILE A 320 18.60 10.63 -21.36
N ASP A 321 18.41 9.95 -22.47
CA ASP A 321 17.89 10.55 -23.69
C ASP A 321 16.44 10.10 -23.86
N ILE A 322 15.52 11.06 -23.82
CA ILE A 322 14.09 10.81 -23.97
C ILE A 322 13.74 11.09 -25.43
N ALA A 323 13.31 10.06 -26.13
CA ALA A 323 12.87 10.17 -27.51
C ALA A 323 11.54 10.94 -27.62
N PRO A 324 11.32 11.67 -28.73
CA PRO A 324 9.98 12.14 -29.07
C PRO A 324 8.98 10.99 -29.10
N LEU A 325 7.72 11.28 -28.83
CA LEU A 325 6.61 10.32 -28.74
C LEU A 325 6.70 9.33 -27.57
N SER A 326 7.71 9.46 -26.70
CA SER A 326 7.74 8.70 -25.45
C SER A 326 6.59 9.11 -24.53
N ILE A 327 6.02 8.13 -23.82
CA ILE A 327 4.92 8.33 -22.87
C ILE A 327 5.47 8.46 -21.45
N LEU A 328 5.16 9.56 -20.80
CA LEU A 328 5.49 9.81 -19.38
C LEU A 328 4.40 9.30 -18.48
N ILE A 329 4.77 8.56 -17.44
CA ILE A 329 3.84 8.04 -16.43
C ILE A 329 4.34 8.38 -15.04
N GLY A 330 3.47 9.02 -14.24
CA GLY A 330 3.73 9.30 -12.83
C GLY A 330 3.80 8.01 -12.01
N ARG A 331 4.96 7.77 -11.36
CA ARG A 331 5.21 6.52 -10.64
C ARG A 331 5.21 6.64 -9.12
N VAL A 332 5.44 7.80 -8.55
CA VAL A 332 5.58 8.03 -7.10
C VAL A 332 4.67 9.14 -6.62
N GLY A 333 4.00 8.91 -5.49
CA GLY A 333 3.12 9.85 -4.80
C GLY A 333 1.64 9.67 -5.14
N LYS A 334 0.75 9.66 -4.13
CA LYS A 334 -0.70 9.44 -4.28
C LYS A 334 -1.32 10.35 -5.35
N ALA A 335 -0.93 11.63 -5.40
CA ALA A 335 -1.44 12.61 -6.37
C ALA A 335 -0.76 12.54 -7.75
N CYS A 336 0.32 11.77 -7.90
CA CYS A 336 1.12 11.70 -9.11
C CYS A 336 0.92 10.41 -9.89
N ILE A 337 0.62 9.31 -9.20
CA ILE A 337 0.32 8.02 -9.83
C ILE A 337 -0.89 8.17 -10.76
N GLY A 338 -0.72 7.66 -11.98
CA GLY A 338 -1.74 7.77 -13.01
C GLY A 338 -1.68 9.06 -13.84
N LYS A 339 -0.82 10.03 -13.52
CA LYS A 339 -0.53 11.12 -14.46
C LYS A 339 0.13 10.57 -15.70
N VAL A 340 -0.42 10.90 -16.86
CA VAL A 340 0.08 10.42 -18.15
C VAL A 340 0.17 11.63 -19.10
N ALA A 341 1.27 11.72 -19.86
CA ALA A 341 1.44 12.66 -20.96
C ALA A 341 2.40 12.09 -21.99
N ILE A 342 2.31 12.55 -23.21
CA ILE A 342 3.24 12.21 -24.31
C ILE A 342 4.25 13.34 -24.52
N ILE A 343 5.50 12.99 -24.82
CA ILE A 343 6.52 13.93 -25.28
C ILE A 343 6.21 14.26 -26.76
N PRO A 344 5.87 15.53 -27.07
CA PRO A 344 5.57 15.92 -28.45
C PRO A 344 6.78 15.74 -29.38
N GLU A 345 6.56 15.56 -30.69
CA GLU A 345 7.61 15.42 -31.71
C GLU A 345 8.56 16.62 -31.77
N TRP A 346 8.06 17.82 -31.47
CA TRP A 346 8.84 19.08 -31.48
C TRP A 346 9.63 19.34 -30.19
N TYR A 347 9.52 18.47 -29.20
CA TYR A 347 10.26 18.64 -27.95
C TYR A 347 11.73 18.32 -28.16
N SER A 348 12.60 19.26 -27.81
CA SER A 348 14.06 19.03 -27.81
C SER A 348 14.44 18.06 -26.68
N LYS A 349 15.71 17.63 -26.67
CA LYS A 349 16.27 16.78 -25.62
C LYS A 349 15.76 17.14 -24.23
N THR A 350 15.29 16.14 -23.50
CA THR A 350 14.60 16.29 -22.22
C THR A 350 15.11 15.25 -21.24
N VAL A 351 15.20 15.64 -19.97
CA VAL A 351 15.51 14.73 -18.86
C VAL A 351 14.29 14.67 -17.93
N ILE A 352 14.05 13.53 -17.34
CA ILE A 352 12.91 13.33 -16.44
C ILE A 352 13.33 13.02 -15.01
N SER A 353 12.45 13.36 -14.06
CA SER A 353 12.57 13.00 -12.65
C SER A 353 12.49 11.48 -12.43
N ASP A 354 13.14 10.99 -11.40
CA ASP A 354 13.00 9.61 -10.91
C ASP A 354 11.58 9.27 -10.43
N CYS A 355 10.71 10.25 -10.27
CA CYS A 355 9.28 10.07 -9.98
C CYS A 355 8.43 9.82 -11.24
N LEU A 356 9.06 9.73 -12.42
CA LEU A 356 8.44 9.43 -13.70
C LEU A 356 9.04 8.17 -14.32
N PHE A 357 8.21 7.39 -15.00
CA PHE A 357 8.62 6.47 -16.04
C PHE A 357 8.49 7.14 -17.40
N CYS A 358 9.37 6.74 -18.32
CA CYS A 358 9.31 7.06 -19.74
C CYS A 358 9.23 5.75 -20.51
N LEU A 359 8.19 5.61 -21.33
CA LEU A 359 7.97 4.46 -22.19
C LEU A 359 8.19 4.82 -23.65
N GLU A 360 8.97 4.01 -24.36
CA GLU A 360 9.03 3.96 -25.80
C GLU A 360 8.27 2.73 -26.28
N THR A 361 7.45 2.87 -27.31
CA THR A 361 6.53 1.82 -27.75
C THR A 361 6.63 1.61 -29.25
N GLU A 362 6.37 0.37 -29.69
CA GLU A 362 6.29 -0.05 -31.10
C GLU A 362 5.05 -0.94 -31.30
N GLY A 363 4.45 -0.89 -32.48
CA GLY A 363 3.26 -1.70 -32.80
C GLY A 363 1.93 -1.15 -32.28
N ILE A 364 1.94 -0.02 -31.56
CA ILE A 364 0.75 0.69 -31.10
C ILE A 364 0.97 2.20 -31.25
N ASP A 365 -0.09 2.93 -31.60
CA ASP A 365 -0.01 4.39 -31.70
C ASP A 365 0.19 5.02 -30.31
N PRO A 366 1.27 5.78 -30.08
CA PRO A 366 1.61 6.31 -28.74
C PRO A 366 0.61 7.36 -28.25
N TYR A 367 -0.07 8.08 -29.11
CA TYR A 367 -1.14 9.02 -28.73
C TYR A 367 -2.38 8.28 -28.28
N TYR A 368 -2.76 7.22 -29.03
CA TYR A 368 -3.86 6.35 -28.60
C TYR A 368 -3.56 5.71 -27.23
N LEU A 369 -2.36 5.13 -27.06
CA LEU A 369 -1.99 4.51 -25.78
C LEU A 369 -1.98 5.53 -24.63
N THR A 370 -1.54 6.78 -24.87
CA THR A 370 -1.61 7.86 -23.88
C THR A 370 -3.04 8.17 -23.47
N LEU A 371 -3.97 8.21 -24.43
CA LEU A 371 -5.40 8.40 -24.17
C LEU A 371 -5.98 7.23 -23.40
N TYR A 372 -5.67 5.99 -23.81
CA TYR A 372 -6.11 4.78 -23.14
C TYR A 372 -5.68 4.73 -21.67
N LEU A 373 -4.41 5.01 -21.39
CA LEU A 373 -3.91 5.06 -20.01
C LEU A 373 -4.59 6.13 -19.14
N ALA A 374 -5.21 7.15 -19.76
CA ALA A 374 -5.99 8.16 -19.08
C ALA A 374 -7.48 7.79 -18.89
N THR A 375 -8.00 6.74 -19.56
CA THR A 375 -9.35 6.22 -19.33
C THR A 375 -9.54 5.70 -17.92
N SER A 376 -10.77 5.47 -17.49
CA SER A 376 -11.05 4.84 -16.19
C SER A 376 -10.38 3.47 -16.07
N PHE A 377 -10.31 2.69 -17.15
CA PHE A 377 -9.62 1.38 -17.22
C PHE A 377 -8.11 1.50 -16.99
N GLY A 378 -7.44 2.42 -17.68
CA GLY A 378 -6.02 2.68 -17.51
C GLY A 378 -5.71 3.21 -16.10
N GLN A 379 -6.48 4.18 -15.63
CA GLN A 379 -6.30 4.80 -14.31
C GLN A 379 -6.54 3.82 -13.15
N MET A 380 -7.54 2.95 -13.28
CA MET A 380 -7.82 1.91 -12.29
C MET A 380 -6.64 0.96 -12.14
N GLN A 381 -6.05 0.52 -13.25
CA GLN A 381 -4.88 -0.36 -13.25
C GLN A 381 -3.65 0.33 -12.64
N LEU A 382 -3.31 1.54 -13.10
CA LEU A 382 -2.18 2.29 -12.57
C LEU A 382 -2.30 2.54 -11.06
N LYS A 383 -3.49 2.86 -10.56
CA LYS A 383 -3.74 3.06 -9.12
C LYS A 383 -3.77 1.75 -8.33
N GLY A 384 -4.39 0.70 -8.88
CA GLY A 384 -4.47 -0.61 -8.22
C GLY A 384 -3.12 -1.33 -8.15
N LEU A 385 -2.22 -1.09 -9.11
CA LEU A 385 -0.86 -1.63 -9.08
C LEU A 385 0.08 -0.91 -8.11
N ALA A 386 -0.28 0.28 -7.62
CA ALA A 386 0.56 1.05 -6.71
C ALA A 386 0.72 0.35 -5.35
N LYS A 387 1.93 0.40 -4.78
CA LYS A 387 2.35 -0.24 -3.52
C LYS A 387 2.84 0.80 -2.51
N GLY A 388 2.90 0.42 -1.24
CA GLY A 388 3.48 1.21 -0.15
C GLY A 388 2.45 1.88 0.77
N SER A 389 2.90 2.34 1.94
CA SER A 389 2.07 2.97 2.98
C SER A 389 2.16 4.49 2.95
N CYS A 390 3.36 5.07 3.10
CA CYS A 390 3.57 6.53 3.16
C CYS A 390 3.59 7.14 1.76
N SER A 391 4.41 6.59 0.88
CA SER A 391 4.54 7.04 -0.50
C SER A 391 4.17 5.89 -1.42
N LYS A 392 2.99 5.98 -2.03
CA LYS A 392 2.57 5.02 -3.06
C LYS A 392 3.51 5.10 -4.26
N TYR A 393 3.86 3.95 -4.83
CA TYR A 393 4.67 3.89 -6.04
C TYR A 393 4.33 2.66 -6.89
N ILE A 394 4.58 2.76 -8.20
CA ILE A 394 4.49 1.65 -9.14
C ILE A 394 5.91 1.20 -9.50
N THR A 395 6.16 -0.12 -9.57
CA THR A 395 7.41 -0.67 -10.09
C THR A 395 7.35 -0.81 -11.62
N LYS A 396 8.51 -0.87 -12.29
CA LYS A 396 8.57 -1.18 -13.73
C LYS A 396 7.88 -2.52 -14.03
N LYS A 397 8.12 -3.53 -13.20
CA LYS A 397 7.52 -4.85 -13.34
C LYS A 397 5.99 -4.78 -13.32
N ASP A 398 5.41 -4.05 -12.33
CA ASP A 398 3.96 -3.91 -12.23
C ASP A 398 3.39 -3.09 -13.40
N LEU A 399 4.05 -1.99 -13.80
CA LEU A 399 3.61 -1.19 -14.93
C LEU A 399 3.48 -2.01 -16.22
N LEU A 400 4.45 -2.88 -16.49
CA LEU A 400 4.48 -3.70 -17.70
C LEU A 400 3.39 -4.79 -17.73
N THR A 401 2.69 -5.06 -16.61
CA THR A 401 1.53 -5.97 -16.56
C THR A 401 0.19 -5.29 -16.85
N VAL A 402 0.17 -3.99 -17.14
CA VAL A 402 -1.07 -3.27 -17.48
C VAL A 402 -1.68 -3.88 -18.74
N TRP A 403 -2.97 -4.18 -18.66
CA TRP A 403 -3.75 -4.62 -19.81
C TRP A 403 -4.15 -3.43 -20.66
N ILE A 404 -4.01 -3.55 -21.94
CA ILE A 404 -4.41 -2.55 -22.92
C ILE A 404 -5.41 -3.15 -23.90
N ILE A 405 -6.42 -2.39 -24.25
CA ILE A 405 -7.38 -2.74 -25.30
C ILE A 405 -6.84 -2.18 -26.60
N VAL A 406 -6.66 -3.03 -27.60
CA VAL A 406 -6.00 -2.66 -28.86
C VAL A 406 -6.99 -2.73 -30.02
N PRO A 407 -7.60 -1.60 -30.40
CA PRO A 407 -8.45 -1.52 -31.60
C PRO A 407 -7.62 -1.49 -32.88
N ASP A 408 -8.30 -1.62 -34.01
CA ASP A 408 -7.70 -1.52 -35.32
C ASP A 408 -6.92 -0.21 -35.53
N VAL A 409 -5.89 -0.24 -36.38
CA VAL A 409 -4.99 0.88 -36.59
C VAL A 409 -5.71 2.15 -37.04
N ASP A 410 -6.73 2.06 -37.86
CA ASP A 410 -7.54 3.20 -38.33
C ASP A 410 -8.22 3.92 -37.17
N ILE A 411 -8.66 3.19 -36.17
CA ILE A 411 -9.28 3.74 -34.96
C ILE A 411 -8.24 4.45 -34.10
N GLN A 412 -7.07 3.85 -33.96
CA GLN A 412 -5.96 4.49 -33.22
C GLN A 412 -5.56 5.81 -33.89
N ILE A 413 -5.48 5.82 -35.23
CA ILE A 413 -5.20 7.04 -36.05
C ILE A 413 -6.31 8.09 -35.83
N TYR A 414 -7.57 7.70 -35.86
CA TYR A 414 -8.69 8.61 -35.64
C TYR A 414 -8.58 9.33 -34.28
N PHE A 415 -8.28 8.63 -33.20
CA PHE A 415 -8.11 9.23 -31.89
C PHE A 415 -6.83 10.08 -31.78
N ARG A 416 -5.74 9.68 -32.44
CA ARG A 416 -4.52 10.49 -32.58
C ARG A 416 -4.82 11.86 -33.21
N GLU A 417 -5.50 11.86 -34.34
CA GLU A 417 -5.85 13.12 -35.05
C GLU A 417 -6.69 14.06 -34.19
N LYS A 418 -7.70 13.52 -33.48
CA LYS A 418 -8.48 14.29 -32.54
C LYS A 418 -7.62 14.89 -31.42
N TYR A 419 -6.71 14.08 -30.84
CA TYR A 419 -5.79 14.54 -29.82
C TYR A 419 -4.90 15.67 -30.35
N LEU A 420 -4.25 15.48 -31.48
CA LEU A 420 -3.37 16.50 -32.10
C LEU A 420 -4.10 17.81 -32.42
N LYS A 421 -5.35 17.74 -32.86
CA LYS A 421 -6.21 18.92 -33.07
C LYS A 421 -6.46 19.69 -31.78
N LEU A 422 -6.65 18.97 -30.65
CA LEU A 422 -6.81 19.61 -29.35
C LEU A 422 -5.51 20.19 -28.82
N MET A 423 -4.36 19.56 -29.10
CA MET A 423 -3.06 20.04 -28.65
C MET A 423 -2.65 21.38 -29.27
N LYS A 424 -3.16 21.74 -30.44
CA LYS A 424 -2.97 23.07 -31.05
C LYS A 424 -3.70 24.20 -30.32
N LYS A 425 -4.65 23.88 -29.40
CA LYS A 425 -5.36 24.91 -28.62
C LYS A 425 -4.50 25.43 -27.47
N ARG A 426 -4.73 26.65 -27.04
CA ARG A 426 -4.05 27.29 -25.90
C ARG A 426 -4.30 26.47 -24.62
N GLU A 427 -3.25 26.31 -23.81
CA GLU A 427 -3.37 25.71 -22.48
C GLU A 427 -4.41 26.44 -21.61
N GLY A 428 -5.26 25.71 -20.90
CA GLY A 428 -6.27 26.26 -20.00
C GLY A 428 -7.42 25.29 -19.71
N ALA A 429 -8.33 25.73 -18.85
CA ALA A 429 -9.45 24.90 -18.38
C ALA A 429 -10.31 24.33 -19.53
N LYS A 430 -10.59 25.12 -20.58
CA LYS A 430 -11.36 24.68 -21.74
C LYS A 430 -10.69 23.54 -22.51
N LYS A 431 -9.36 23.60 -22.70
CA LYS A 431 -8.58 22.52 -23.35
C LYS A 431 -8.59 21.26 -22.49
N SER A 432 -8.37 21.40 -21.19
CA SER A 432 -8.44 20.25 -20.24
C SER A 432 -9.80 19.58 -20.24
N LEU A 433 -10.91 20.33 -20.33
CA LEU A 433 -12.25 19.77 -20.44
C LEU A 433 -12.42 18.97 -21.74
N LEU A 434 -11.97 19.50 -22.87
CA LEU A 434 -12.06 18.82 -24.18
C LEU A 434 -11.22 17.54 -24.21
N LEU A 435 -10.05 17.53 -23.55
CA LEU A 435 -9.24 16.32 -23.42
C LEU A 435 -9.95 15.25 -22.57
N ARG A 436 -10.65 15.64 -21.50
CA ARG A 436 -11.47 14.73 -20.72
C ARG A 436 -12.63 14.14 -21.53
N GLN A 437 -13.29 14.97 -22.35
CA GLN A 437 -14.33 14.49 -23.26
C GLN A 437 -13.78 13.50 -24.28
N LEU A 438 -12.60 13.74 -24.85
CA LEU A 438 -11.94 12.83 -25.78
C LEU A 438 -11.61 11.48 -25.09
N VAL A 439 -11.10 11.50 -23.86
CA VAL A 439 -10.84 10.26 -23.10
C VAL A 439 -12.13 9.49 -22.83
N SER A 440 -13.21 10.18 -22.48
CA SER A 440 -14.54 9.55 -22.30
C SER A 440 -15.08 8.98 -23.62
N GLU A 441 -14.78 9.60 -24.76
CA GLU A 441 -15.12 9.08 -26.08
C GLU A 441 -14.35 7.78 -26.40
N VAL A 442 -13.04 7.76 -26.11
CA VAL A 442 -12.23 6.51 -26.22
C VAL A 442 -12.84 5.41 -25.39
N GLU A 443 -13.17 5.69 -24.13
CA GLU A 443 -13.70 4.70 -23.19
C GLU A 443 -15.01 4.09 -23.69
N LYS A 444 -15.99 4.93 -24.08
CA LYS A 444 -17.27 4.47 -24.65
C LYS A 444 -17.11 3.66 -25.93
N PHE A 445 -16.11 4.02 -26.75
CA PHE A 445 -15.85 3.32 -28.00
C PHE A 445 -15.29 1.89 -27.78
N LEU A 446 -14.54 1.67 -26.69
CA LEU A 446 -13.93 0.38 -26.37
C LEU A 446 -14.90 -0.60 -25.68
N GLU A 447 -16.01 -0.12 -25.13
CA GLU A 447 -17.05 -0.96 -24.53
C GLU A 447 -17.98 -1.57 -25.61
N LYS A 448 -18.48 -2.78 -25.34
CA LYS A 448 -19.62 -3.35 -26.08
C LYS A 448 -20.87 -2.55 -25.75
N GLU A 449 -21.76 -2.40 -26.73
CA GLU A 449 -23.08 -1.80 -26.55
C GLU A 449 -23.96 -2.62 -25.59
#